data_47188a30bb023883d94350458c1c00a2
#
_entry.id   47188a30bb023883d94350458c1c00a2
#
_cell.length_a   1.000
_cell.length_b   1.000
_cell.length_c   1.000
_cell.angle_alpha   90.00
_cell.angle_beta   90.00
_cell.angle_gamma   90.00
#
_symmetry.space_group_name_H-M   'P 1'
#
loop_
_entity.id
_entity.type
_entity.pdbx_description
1 polymer ?
#
loop_
_entity_poly.entity_id
_entity_poly.type
_entity_poly.pdbx_seq_one_letter_code
_entity_poly.pdbx_strand_id
1 'polypeptide(L)' 'MAGEFDDIRARLEAIAEELADLALVRLRESIDAGGVELPVDERRLTRARRSVEKAVAILREPDHEE' A
#
# COMPACT_ATOMS: atom_id res chain seq x y z
N MET A 1 -3.83 -21.55 14.93
CA MET A 1 -3.02 -21.50 13.75
C MET A 1 -2.95 -20.14 13.15
N ALA A 2 -1.78 -19.63 13.00
CA ALA A 2 -1.61 -18.29 12.48
C ALA A 2 -1.43 -18.24 10.97
N GLY A 3 -1.34 -19.40 10.33
CA GLY A 3 -0.91 -19.47 8.94
C GLY A 3 -1.78 -18.76 7.95
N GLU A 4 -3.10 -18.84 8.13
CA GLU A 4 -4.01 -18.23 7.16
C GLU A 4 -3.90 -16.72 7.17
N PHE A 5 -3.88 -16.13 8.36
CA PHE A 5 -3.75 -14.68 8.46
C PHE A 5 -2.38 -14.24 8.01
N ASP A 6 -1.35 -15.01 8.32
CA ASP A 6 0.01 -14.67 7.92
C ASP A 6 0.15 -14.66 6.41
N ASP A 7 -0.46 -15.62 5.73
CA ASP A 7 -0.41 -15.67 4.28
C ASP A 7 -1.06 -14.45 3.66
N ILE A 8 -2.26 -14.13 4.13
CA ILE A 8 -2.99 -12.99 3.58
C ILE A 8 -2.24 -11.71 3.87
N ARG A 9 -1.74 -11.58 5.10
CA ARG A 9 -0.98 -10.39 5.47
C ARG A 9 0.24 -10.20 4.58
N ALA A 10 0.97 -11.29 4.32
CA ALA A 10 2.16 -11.20 3.50
C ALA A 10 1.82 -10.75 2.08
N ARG A 11 0.71 -11.25 1.54
CA ARG A 11 0.29 -10.83 0.21
C ARG A 11 -0.11 -9.36 0.19
N LEU A 12 -0.78 -8.90 1.23
CA LEU A 12 -1.15 -7.49 1.32
C LEU A 12 0.08 -6.62 1.45
N GLU A 13 1.09 -7.09 2.20
CA GLU A 13 2.33 -6.32 2.30
C GLU A 13 3.00 -6.20 0.94
N ALA A 14 3.00 -7.26 0.16
CA ALA A 14 3.56 -7.21 -1.19
C ALA A 14 2.78 -6.24 -2.07
N ILE A 15 1.47 -6.25 -1.94
CA ILE A 15 0.63 -5.34 -2.72
C ILE A 15 0.89 -3.89 -2.33
N ALA A 16 1.07 -3.64 -1.03
CA ALA A 16 1.37 -2.29 -0.57
C ALA A 16 2.68 -1.79 -1.18
N GLU A 17 3.67 -2.67 -1.28
CA GLU A 17 4.94 -2.30 -1.90
C GLU A 17 4.78 -2.04 -3.39
N GLU A 18 3.96 -2.85 -4.07
CA GLU A 18 3.71 -2.61 -5.49
C GLU A 18 3.03 -1.28 -5.70
N LEU A 19 2.09 -0.93 -4.84
CA LEU A 19 1.41 0.36 -4.94
C LEU A 19 2.39 1.51 -4.73
N ALA A 20 3.31 1.36 -3.78
CA ALA A 20 4.31 2.38 -3.53
C ALA A 20 5.25 2.55 -4.72
N ASP A 21 5.66 1.43 -5.31
CA ASP A 21 6.54 1.47 -6.48
C ASP A 21 5.85 2.12 -7.66
N LEU A 22 4.60 1.79 -7.87
CA LEU A 22 3.85 2.38 -8.98
C LEU A 22 3.67 3.87 -8.78
N ALA A 23 3.40 4.29 -7.55
CA ALA A 23 3.25 5.71 -7.26
C ALA A 23 4.55 6.45 -7.55
N LEU A 24 5.68 5.84 -7.21
CA LEU A 24 6.97 6.46 -7.48
C LEU A 24 7.24 6.58 -8.97
N VAL A 25 6.91 5.54 -9.73
CA VAL A 25 7.09 5.57 -11.17
C VAL A 25 6.23 6.67 -11.79
N ARG A 26 4.98 6.78 -11.35
CA ARG A 26 4.08 7.80 -11.87
C ARG A 26 4.57 9.20 -11.55
N LEU A 27 5.11 9.36 -10.34
CA LEU A 27 5.66 10.66 -9.94
C LEU A 27 6.85 11.03 -10.82
N ARG A 28 7.74 10.07 -11.06
CA ARG A 28 8.89 10.33 -11.92
C ARG A 28 8.47 10.69 -13.33
N GLU A 29 7.48 9.99 -13.87
CA GLU A 29 7.00 10.29 -15.21
C GLU A 29 6.42 11.70 -15.27
N SER A 30 5.72 12.11 -14.22
CA SER A 30 5.15 13.44 -14.16
C SER A 30 6.24 14.49 -14.15
N ILE A 31 7.29 14.29 -13.36
CA ILE A 31 8.40 15.22 -13.30
C ILE A 31 9.13 15.30 -14.64
N ASP A 32 9.37 14.14 -15.25
CA ASP A 32 10.04 14.09 -16.54
C ASP A 32 9.25 14.84 -17.61
N ALA A 33 7.94 14.83 -17.50
CA ALA A 33 7.08 15.54 -18.44
C ALA A 33 6.94 17.03 -18.10
N GLY A 34 7.62 17.50 -17.06
CA GLY A 34 7.56 18.90 -16.67
C GLY A 34 6.43 19.25 -15.75
N GLY A 35 5.76 18.26 -15.18
CA GLY A 35 4.67 18.50 -14.24
C GLY A 35 5.17 19.00 -12.91
N VAL A 36 4.38 19.87 -12.28
CA VAL A 36 4.73 20.40 -10.97
C VAL A 36 3.73 20.00 -9.91
N GLU A 37 2.65 19.35 -10.30
CA GLU A 37 1.62 18.90 -9.36
C GLU A 37 1.60 17.40 -9.31
N LEU A 38 1.21 16.87 -8.16
CA LEU A 38 1.04 15.43 -8.03
C LEU A 38 -0.10 14.97 -8.92
N PRO A 39 0.12 13.92 -9.70
CA PRO A 39 -0.95 13.38 -10.53
C PRO A 39 -2.12 12.89 -9.66
N VAL A 40 -3.30 12.95 -10.23
CA VAL A 40 -4.49 12.46 -9.54
C VAL A 40 -4.32 10.98 -9.18
N ASP A 41 -3.74 10.21 -10.10
CA ASP A 41 -3.50 8.79 -9.86
C ASP A 41 -2.57 8.56 -8.68
N GLU A 42 -1.59 9.43 -8.51
CA GLU A 42 -0.65 9.28 -7.41
C GLU A 42 -1.35 9.44 -6.07
N ARG A 43 -2.28 10.37 -5.97
CA ARG A 43 -3.06 10.53 -4.74
C ARG A 43 -3.93 9.31 -4.47
N ARG A 44 -4.54 8.79 -5.53
CA ARG A 44 -5.36 7.58 -5.40
C ARG A 44 -4.53 6.40 -4.95
N LEU A 45 -3.34 6.26 -5.51
CA LEU A 45 -2.44 5.18 -5.13
C LEU A 45 -2.00 5.31 -3.68
N THR A 46 -1.73 6.53 -3.23
CA THR A 46 -1.34 6.76 -1.85
C THR A 46 -2.46 6.36 -0.89
N ARG A 47 -3.68 6.75 -1.22
CA ARG A 47 -4.82 6.40 -0.36
C ARG A 47 -5.04 4.89 -0.34
N ALA A 48 -4.92 4.25 -1.49
CA ALA A 48 -5.09 2.80 -1.55
C ALA A 48 -4.01 2.10 -0.74
N ARG A 49 -2.77 2.55 -0.86
CA ARG A 49 -1.68 1.96 -0.10
C ARG A 49 -1.91 2.08 1.40
N ARG A 50 -2.36 3.25 1.84
CA ARG A 50 -2.63 3.44 3.27
C ARG A 50 -3.73 2.50 3.77
N SER A 51 -4.75 2.26 2.95
CA SER A 51 -5.81 1.35 3.33
C SER A 51 -5.30 -0.08 3.43
N VAL A 52 -4.44 -0.47 2.49
CA VAL A 52 -3.84 -1.80 2.53
C VAL A 52 -2.94 -1.95 3.75
N GLU A 53 -2.15 -0.93 4.04
CA GLU A 53 -1.27 -0.96 5.21
C GLU A 53 -2.07 -1.05 6.50
N LYS A 54 -3.22 -0.40 6.54
CA LYS A 54 -4.08 -0.51 7.70
C LYS A 54 -4.59 -1.94 7.85
N ALA A 55 -4.96 -2.57 6.74
CA ALA A 55 -5.40 -3.96 6.80
C ALA A 55 -4.28 -4.86 7.31
N VAL A 56 -3.05 -4.61 6.85
CA VAL A 56 -1.91 -5.37 7.34
C VAL A 56 -1.77 -5.22 8.86
N ALA A 57 -1.89 -4.00 9.34
CA ALA A 57 -1.76 -3.75 10.77
C ALA A 57 -2.83 -4.47 11.57
N ILE A 58 -4.04 -4.48 11.05
CA ILE A 58 -5.14 -5.17 11.72
C ILE A 58 -4.86 -6.66 11.81
N LEU A 59 -4.35 -7.24 10.72
CA LEU A 59 -4.07 -8.67 10.70
C LEU A 59 -2.88 -9.04 11.57
N ARG A 60 -2.07 -8.07 11.94
CA ARG A 60 -0.94 -8.30 12.84
C ARG A 60 -1.33 -8.25 14.29
N GLU A 61 -2.47 -7.67 14.58
CA GLU A 61 -2.86 -7.49 15.98
C GLU A 61 -2.95 -8.84 16.66
N PRO A 62 -2.45 -8.93 17.88
CA PRO A 62 -2.60 -10.19 18.60
C PRO A 62 -4.05 -10.48 18.86
N ASP A 63 -4.34 -11.75 18.97
CA ASP A 63 -5.68 -12.18 19.29
C ASP A 63 -5.96 -11.87 20.75
N HIS A 64 -6.85 -10.95 20.99
CA HIS A 64 -7.19 -10.53 22.35
C HIS A 64 -8.40 -11.26 22.82
N GLU A 65 -8.20 -12.01 23.85
CA GLU A 65 -9.30 -12.70 24.50
C GLU A 65 -9.84 -11.86 25.61
N GLU A 66 -11.08 -11.51 25.55
CA GLU A 66 -11.66 -10.64 26.57
C GLU A 66 -12.47 -11.39 27.59
#